data_c28dd392e3f9efb3af7ff96c07a00cf8
#
_entry.id   c28dd392e3f9efb3af7ff96c07a00cf8
#
_cell.length_a   1.000
_cell.length_b   1.000
_cell.length_c   1.000
_cell.angle_alpha   90.00
_cell.angle_beta   90.00
_cell.angle_gamma   90.00
#
_symmetry.space_group_name_H-M   'P 1'
#
loop_
_entity.id
_entity.type
_entity.pdbx_description
1 polymer ?
#
loop_
_entity_poly.entity_id
_entity_poly.type
_entity_poly.pdbx_seq_one_letter_code
_entity_poly.pdbx_strand_id
1 'polypeptide(L)'
;MELLQSMRLFARLAELGSFTKAAESLDIGRPQVTRYIQELESSLGVRLFQRTTRKVALTAEGERFYERVQEILAGISAATSMFDRTGATLAGRLRVDIPTAFAQMEFIKSLKEFTSTYPGINMVLGVTDRAVDLIGEGIDCALRIGDLPDSTLIARPIALATMVTCAAPEYLHEHGEPETLDDLVSHRGVNFMSGQSNRTLPWHFSVKGQDRVFVSNAGITVTESNAYVQCGVSGFGIIQAPGITVAEHLDSRALVEILRPYRPAPRPVSVLYPSRTHLAPQVQVFIEWLQERLSLIHISEPTRPY
;
A
#
# COMPACT_ATOMS: atom_id res chain seq x y z
N MET A 1 33.53 15.19 -13.30
CA MET A 1 32.78 14.50 -12.21
C MET A 1 32.55 13.05 -12.63
N GLU A 2 32.57 12.11 -11.70
CA GLU A 2 32.24 10.73 -12.04
C GLU A 2 30.80 10.62 -12.55
N LEU A 3 30.57 9.86 -13.60
CA LEU A 3 29.26 9.68 -14.23
C LEU A 3 28.18 9.30 -13.20
N LEU A 4 28.54 8.49 -12.23
CA LEU A 4 27.65 8.06 -11.15
C LEU A 4 27.13 9.23 -10.29
N GLN A 5 27.99 10.20 -9.96
CA GLN A 5 27.55 11.39 -9.23
C GLN A 5 26.61 12.25 -10.07
N SER A 6 26.88 12.37 -11.39
CA SER A 6 25.98 13.07 -12.31
C SER A 6 24.62 12.42 -12.39
N MET A 7 24.57 11.08 -12.41
CA MET A 7 23.32 10.31 -12.38
C MET A 7 22.55 10.50 -11.08
N ARG A 8 23.20 10.47 -9.92
CA ARG A 8 22.58 10.74 -8.61
C ARG A 8 21.97 12.14 -8.54
N LEU A 9 22.73 13.13 -9.01
CA LEU A 9 22.29 14.52 -9.03
C LEU A 9 21.10 14.71 -10.00
N PHE A 10 21.17 14.11 -11.18
CA PHE A 10 20.08 14.14 -12.16
C PHE A 10 18.80 13.51 -11.57
N ALA A 11 18.89 12.32 -10.97
CA ALA A 11 17.75 11.65 -10.33
C ALA A 11 17.15 12.53 -9.21
N ARG A 12 18.01 13.12 -8.38
CA ARG A 12 17.55 13.98 -7.28
C ARG A 12 16.87 15.26 -7.75
N LEU A 13 17.36 15.86 -8.83
CA LEU A 13 16.73 17.02 -9.44
C LEU A 13 15.38 16.67 -10.07
N ALA A 14 15.27 15.51 -10.70
CA ALA A 14 14.02 15.01 -11.27
C ALA A 14 12.95 14.79 -10.17
N GLU A 15 13.32 14.21 -9.04
CA GLU A 15 12.44 14.00 -7.89
C GLU A 15 11.93 15.32 -7.27
N LEU A 16 12.82 16.29 -7.09
CA LEU A 16 12.50 17.52 -6.37
C LEU A 16 11.92 18.62 -7.25
N GLY A 17 12.08 18.53 -8.58
CA GLY A 17 11.61 19.53 -9.53
C GLY A 17 12.19 20.94 -9.30
N SER A 18 13.31 21.05 -8.55
CA SER A 18 13.88 22.32 -8.14
C SER A 18 15.39 22.24 -7.98
N PHE A 19 16.13 23.08 -8.72
CA PHE A 19 17.59 23.18 -8.62
C PHE A 19 18.05 23.60 -7.21
N THR A 20 17.31 24.47 -6.55
CA THR A 20 17.63 24.92 -5.19
C THR A 20 17.47 23.78 -4.18
N LYS A 21 16.33 23.09 -4.20
CA LYS A 21 16.10 21.95 -3.30
C LYS A 21 17.06 20.79 -3.56
N ALA A 22 17.43 20.55 -4.83
CA ALA A 22 18.42 19.52 -5.17
C ALA A 22 19.81 19.90 -4.65
N ALA A 23 20.20 21.17 -4.74
CA ALA A 23 21.45 21.70 -4.22
C ALA A 23 21.53 21.52 -2.68
N GLU A 24 20.50 21.96 -1.95
CA GLU A 24 20.38 21.81 -0.51
C GLU A 24 20.42 20.33 -0.07
N SER A 25 19.73 19.44 -0.79
CA SER A 25 19.66 18.02 -0.45
C SER A 25 20.97 17.25 -0.67
N LEU A 26 21.90 17.81 -1.47
CA LEU A 26 23.19 17.20 -1.80
C LEU A 26 24.38 17.97 -1.21
N ASP A 27 24.08 19.02 -0.42
CA ASP A 27 25.07 19.91 0.20
C ASP A 27 26.09 20.48 -0.80
N ILE A 28 25.57 20.95 -1.95
CA ILE A 28 26.38 21.58 -3.00
C ILE A 28 25.77 22.90 -3.45
N GLY A 29 26.57 23.76 -4.08
CA GLY A 29 26.09 25.03 -4.58
C GLY A 29 25.14 24.88 -5.79
N ARG A 30 24.05 25.66 -5.86
CA ARG A 30 23.12 25.69 -7.00
C ARG A 30 23.82 25.88 -8.36
N PRO A 31 24.86 26.74 -8.51
CA PRO A 31 25.63 26.84 -9.76
C PRO A 31 26.28 25.53 -10.18
N GLN A 32 26.75 24.73 -9.21
CA GLN A 32 27.32 23.41 -9.46
C GLN A 32 26.27 22.42 -10.02
N VAL A 33 25.08 22.38 -9.40
CA VAL A 33 23.96 21.55 -9.93
C VAL A 33 23.68 21.90 -11.40
N THR A 34 23.58 23.20 -11.70
CA THR A 34 23.31 23.65 -13.06
C THR A 34 24.41 23.22 -14.05
N ARG A 35 25.69 23.38 -13.66
CA ARG A 35 26.84 22.99 -14.47
C ARG A 35 26.85 21.48 -14.73
N TYR A 36 26.64 20.67 -13.72
CA TYR A 36 26.67 19.21 -13.83
C TYR A 36 25.55 18.67 -14.72
N ILE A 37 24.35 19.23 -14.65
CA ILE A 37 23.26 18.86 -15.56
C ILE A 37 23.59 19.26 -16.99
N GLN A 38 24.17 20.46 -17.22
CA GLN A 38 24.58 20.88 -18.55
C GLN A 38 25.68 20.00 -19.14
N GLU A 39 26.67 19.61 -18.34
CA GLU A 39 27.72 18.67 -18.75
C GLU A 39 27.12 17.30 -19.10
N LEU A 40 26.17 16.81 -18.33
CA LEU A 40 25.48 15.54 -18.59
C LEU A 40 24.65 15.62 -19.90
N GLU A 41 23.84 16.65 -20.06
CA GLU A 41 23.05 16.88 -21.29
C GLU A 41 23.96 17.01 -22.52
N SER A 42 25.08 17.70 -22.40
CA SER A 42 26.06 17.85 -23.46
C SER A 42 26.73 16.51 -23.83
N SER A 43 27.05 15.68 -22.84
CA SER A 43 27.67 14.37 -23.08
C SER A 43 26.72 13.38 -23.75
N LEU A 44 25.41 13.51 -23.48
CA LEU A 44 24.35 12.67 -24.06
C LEU A 44 23.81 13.22 -25.37
N GLY A 45 24.11 14.48 -25.71
CA GLY A 45 23.61 15.15 -26.90
C GLY A 45 22.12 15.46 -26.88
N VAL A 46 21.47 15.36 -25.74
CA VAL A 46 20.03 15.59 -25.57
C VAL A 46 19.73 16.45 -24.35
N ARG A 47 18.60 17.15 -24.36
CA ARG A 47 18.11 17.85 -23.18
C ARG A 47 17.26 16.90 -22.33
N LEU A 48 17.58 16.85 -21.03
CA LEU A 48 16.88 16.02 -20.06
C LEU A 48 15.82 16.80 -19.30
N PHE A 49 15.97 18.13 -19.17
CA PHE A 49 15.02 19.00 -18.49
C PHE A 49 14.48 20.10 -19.40
N GLN A 50 13.18 20.34 -19.28
CA GLN A 50 12.53 21.56 -19.76
C GLN A 50 12.55 22.60 -18.65
N ARG A 51 13.03 23.79 -18.95
CA ARG A 51 13.04 24.92 -18.03
C ARG A 51 11.93 25.88 -18.41
N THR A 52 10.88 25.96 -17.62
CA THR A 52 9.97 27.09 -17.63
C THR A 52 10.30 28.01 -16.44
N THR A 53 9.88 29.26 -16.49
CA THR A 53 10.13 30.25 -15.42
C THR A 53 9.52 29.84 -14.08
N ARG A 54 8.66 28.81 -14.03
CA ARG A 54 7.95 28.37 -12.82
C ARG A 54 8.14 26.90 -12.44
N LYS A 55 8.59 26.03 -13.37
CA LYS A 55 8.76 24.57 -13.08
C LYS A 55 9.94 24.00 -13.85
N VAL A 56 10.60 23.04 -13.24
CA VAL A 56 11.58 22.14 -13.86
C VAL A 56 10.87 20.80 -14.04
N ALA A 57 10.73 20.36 -15.29
CA ALA A 57 10.13 19.09 -15.65
C ALA A 57 11.07 18.30 -16.55
N LEU A 58 10.96 16.99 -16.56
CA LEU A 58 11.70 16.13 -17.48
C LEU A 58 11.19 16.32 -18.92
N THR A 59 12.07 16.14 -19.90
CA THR A 59 11.70 15.91 -21.30
C THR A 59 11.34 14.43 -21.49
N ALA A 60 10.83 14.05 -22.66
CA ALA A 60 10.60 12.64 -22.98
C ALA A 60 11.90 11.81 -22.95
N GLU A 61 13.03 12.42 -23.38
CA GLU A 61 14.35 11.84 -23.25
C GLU A 61 14.79 11.77 -21.78
N GLY A 62 14.46 12.81 -20.99
CA GLY A 62 14.73 12.87 -19.56
C GLY A 62 13.99 11.79 -18.79
N GLU A 63 12.73 11.52 -19.11
CA GLU A 63 11.94 10.45 -18.49
C GLU A 63 12.56 9.07 -18.76
N ARG A 64 12.86 8.77 -20.02
CA ARG A 64 13.54 7.51 -20.40
C ARG A 64 14.90 7.36 -19.73
N PHE A 65 15.67 8.44 -19.64
CA PHE A 65 16.96 8.43 -18.97
C PHE A 65 16.80 8.27 -17.45
N TYR A 66 15.78 8.87 -16.86
CA TYR A 66 15.48 8.73 -15.43
C TYR A 66 15.21 7.29 -15.04
N GLU A 67 14.39 6.56 -15.81
CA GLU A 67 14.13 5.15 -15.58
C GLU A 67 15.43 4.33 -15.59
N ARG A 68 16.31 4.55 -16.59
CA ARG A 68 17.59 3.84 -16.66
C ARG A 68 18.56 4.20 -15.55
N VAL A 69 18.60 5.47 -15.17
CA VAL A 69 19.44 5.93 -14.03
C VAL A 69 18.97 5.29 -12.73
N GLN A 70 17.69 5.19 -12.50
CA GLN A 70 17.15 4.50 -11.31
C GLN A 70 17.57 3.02 -11.28
N GLU A 71 17.49 2.30 -12.40
CA GLU A 71 17.96 0.92 -12.51
C GLU A 71 19.47 0.78 -12.19
N ILE A 72 20.29 1.67 -12.74
CA ILE A 72 21.75 1.66 -12.50
C ILE A 72 22.07 1.92 -11.03
N LEU A 73 21.43 2.94 -10.43
CA LEU A 73 21.66 3.29 -9.03
C LEU A 73 21.19 2.17 -8.09
N ALA A 74 20.06 1.52 -8.38
CA ALA A 74 19.58 0.36 -7.66
C ALA A 74 20.55 -0.83 -7.78
N GLY A 75 21.07 -1.10 -8.99
CA GLY A 75 22.07 -2.15 -9.22
C GLY A 75 23.38 -1.93 -8.46
N ILE A 76 23.87 -0.69 -8.40
CA ILE A 76 25.07 -0.33 -7.62
C ILE A 76 24.81 -0.52 -6.12
N SER A 77 23.65 -0.07 -5.64
CA SER A 77 23.27 -0.28 -4.23
C SER A 77 23.16 -1.77 -3.89
N ALA A 78 22.58 -2.57 -4.76
CA ALA A 78 22.51 -4.03 -4.61
C ALA A 78 23.91 -4.66 -4.58
N ALA A 79 24.80 -4.26 -5.47
CA ALA A 79 26.17 -4.79 -5.52
C ALA A 79 26.98 -4.44 -4.25
N THR A 80 26.80 -3.25 -3.71
CA THR A 80 27.49 -2.84 -2.47
C THR A 80 26.90 -3.53 -1.24
N SER A 81 25.59 -3.78 -1.20
CA SER A 81 24.94 -4.47 -0.07
C SER A 81 25.18 -5.98 -0.04
N MET A 82 25.61 -6.60 -1.14
CA MET A 82 25.95 -8.05 -1.17
C MET A 82 27.01 -8.45 -0.14
N PHE A 83 27.87 -7.54 0.27
CA PHE A 83 28.95 -7.80 1.23
C PHE A 83 28.60 -7.40 2.66
N ASP A 84 27.39 -6.87 2.88
CA ASP A 84 26.96 -6.32 4.15
C ASP A 84 26.02 -7.28 4.87
N ARG A 85 26.62 -8.13 5.71
CA ARG A 85 25.90 -9.17 6.49
C ARG A 85 25.16 -8.62 7.72
N THR A 86 25.24 -7.32 8.01
CA THR A 86 24.76 -6.72 9.27
C THR A 86 23.51 -5.86 9.14
N GLY A 87 22.96 -5.65 7.91
CA GLY A 87 21.77 -4.80 7.70
C GLY A 87 21.96 -3.31 8.04
N ALA A 88 23.06 -2.96 8.71
CA ALA A 88 23.30 -1.62 9.25
C ALA A 88 23.66 -0.57 8.19
N THR A 89 24.04 -0.99 6.98
CA THR A 89 24.44 -0.08 5.89
C THR A 89 23.36 0.13 4.84
N LEU A 90 22.20 -0.55 4.98
CA LEU A 90 21.09 -0.35 4.07
C LEU A 90 20.52 1.06 4.29
N ALA A 91 20.74 1.94 3.34
CA ALA A 91 20.32 3.33 3.43
C ALA A 91 19.56 3.75 2.16
N GLY A 92 18.62 4.65 2.31
CA GLY A 92 17.86 5.20 1.20
C GLY A 92 16.44 5.54 1.58
N ARG A 93 15.69 6.08 0.60
CA ARG A 93 14.26 6.34 0.78
C ARG A 93 13.46 5.11 0.41
N LEU A 94 12.46 4.79 1.21
CA LEU A 94 11.46 3.76 0.97
C LEU A 94 10.07 4.37 1.06
N ARG A 95 9.36 4.47 -0.05
CA ARG A 95 8.00 4.99 -0.10
C ARG A 95 7.00 3.86 -0.28
N VAL A 96 6.19 3.64 0.74
CA VAL A 96 5.20 2.56 0.83
C VAL A 96 3.81 3.15 0.92
N ASP A 97 2.84 2.54 0.25
CA ASP A 97 1.43 2.84 0.43
C ASP A 97 0.69 1.61 0.96
N ILE A 98 -0.09 1.79 2.01
CA ILE A 98 -0.90 0.73 2.63
C ILE A 98 -2.37 1.10 2.64
N PRO A 99 -3.31 0.13 2.60
CA PRO A 99 -4.72 0.43 2.81
C PRO A 99 -4.97 0.83 4.27
N THR A 100 -5.99 1.64 4.50
CA THR A 100 -6.37 2.11 5.84
C THR A 100 -6.60 0.95 6.81
N ALA A 101 -7.04 -0.19 6.32
CA ALA A 101 -7.18 -1.43 7.08
C ALA A 101 -5.91 -1.85 7.85
N PHE A 102 -4.72 -1.52 7.34
CA PHE A 102 -3.44 -1.82 8.00
C PHE A 102 -2.91 -0.67 8.86
N ALA A 103 -3.53 0.51 8.85
CA ALA A 103 -3.12 1.62 9.71
C ALA A 103 -3.56 1.43 11.18
N GLN A 104 -3.62 0.19 11.64
CA GLN A 104 -3.95 -0.17 13.01
C GLN A 104 -2.71 -0.17 13.90
N MET A 105 -2.93 0.01 15.20
CA MET A 105 -1.86 0.21 16.19
C MET A 105 -0.81 -0.90 16.15
N GLU A 106 -1.20 -2.16 16.03
CA GLU A 106 -0.26 -3.28 16.03
C GLU A 106 0.66 -3.29 14.81
N PHE A 107 0.12 -3.02 13.63
CA PHE A 107 0.94 -2.91 12.43
C PHE A 107 1.89 -1.70 12.50
N ILE A 108 1.41 -0.56 12.98
CA ILE A 108 2.25 0.63 13.17
C ILE A 108 3.36 0.38 14.20
N LYS A 109 3.07 -0.34 15.28
CA LYS A 109 4.10 -0.77 16.25
C LYS A 109 5.16 -1.66 15.59
N SER A 110 4.75 -2.58 14.71
CA SER A 110 5.69 -3.45 14.02
C SER A 110 6.60 -2.66 13.04
N LEU A 111 6.10 -1.61 12.41
CA LEU A 111 6.92 -0.72 11.59
C LEU A 111 8.05 -0.03 12.40
N LYS A 112 7.82 0.24 13.69
CA LYS A 112 8.87 0.75 14.58
C LYS A 112 10.03 -0.23 14.71
N GLU A 113 9.77 -1.53 14.73
CA GLU A 113 10.83 -2.55 14.76
C GLU A 113 11.61 -2.55 13.44
N PHE A 114 10.91 -2.47 12.30
CA PHE A 114 11.55 -2.35 10.98
C PHE A 114 12.49 -1.15 10.91
N THR A 115 12.00 0.03 11.28
CA THR A 115 12.82 1.26 11.25
C THR A 115 13.98 1.24 12.24
N SER A 116 13.86 0.50 13.36
CA SER A 116 14.96 0.29 14.30
C SER A 116 16.01 -0.68 13.77
N THR A 117 15.59 -1.71 13.02
CA THR A 117 16.49 -2.68 12.40
C THR A 117 17.24 -2.08 11.22
N TYR A 118 16.61 -1.16 10.49
CA TYR A 118 17.17 -0.50 9.30
C TYR A 118 17.22 1.03 9.47
N PRO A 119 18.04 1.57 10.37
CA PRO A 119 18.03 3.00 10.70
C PRO A 119 18.47 3.92 9.55
N GLY A 120 19.14 3.38 8.54
CA GLY A 120 19.50 4.11 7.32
C GLY A 120 18.35 4.27 6.32
N ILE A 121 17.21 3.57 6.50
CA ILE A 121 16.06 3.68 5.63
C ILE A 121 15.14 4.81 6.09
N ASN A 122 14.98 5.82 5.24
CA ASN A 122 14.00 6.88 5.44
C ASN A 122 12.66 6.46 4.83
N MET A 123 11.74 5.96 5.69
CA MET A 123 10.44 5.49 5.26
C MET A 123 9.44 6.62 5.11
N VAL A 124 8.70 6.62 4.00
CA VAL A 124 7.51 7.45 3.77
C VAL A 124 6.31 6.52 3.64
N LEU A 125 5.43 6.56 4.63
CA LEU A 125 4.22 5.74 4.68
C LEU A 125 3.03 6.55 4.18
N GLY A 126 2.46 6.15 3.04
CA GLY A 126 1.16 6.59 2.56
C GLY A 126 0.08 5.64 3.09
N VAL A 127 -1.09 6.17 3.39
CA VAL A 127 -2.26 5.39 3.83
C VAL A 127 -3.45 5.80 2.99
N THR A 128 -3.94 4.90 2.13
CA THR A 128 -5.11 5.18 1.29
C THR A 128 -5.76 3.92 0.73
N ASP A 129 -7.10 3.94 0.63
CA ASP A 129 -7.89 2.88 -0.01
C ASP A 129 -8.14 3.12 -1.51
N ARG A 130 -7.72 4.27 -2.03
CA ARG A 130 -7.83 4.57 -3.47
C ARG A 130 -6.74 3.86 -4.28
N ALA A 131 -6.98 3.75 -5.59
CA ALA A 131 -5.91 3.40 -6.51
C ALA A 131 -4.81 4.47 -6.50
N VAL A 132 -3.56 4.03 -6.45
CA VAL A 132 -2.38 4.90 -6.54
C VAL A 132 -1.60 4.56 -7.81
N ASP A 133 -1.09 5.58 -8.47
CA ASP A 133 -0.14 5.41 -9.57
C ASP A 133 1.27 5.28 -8.98
N LEU A 134 1.72 4.02 -8.78
CA LEU A 134 3.01 3.76 -8.15
C LEU A 134 4.16 4.47 -8.87
N ILE A 135 4.12 4.48 -10.20
CA ILE A 135 5.19 5.05 -11.02
C ILE A 135 5.10 6.58 -10.99
N GLY A 136 3.93 7.14 -11.30
CA GLY A 136 3.72 8.58 -11.36
C GLY A 136 3.86 9.28 -10.01
N GLU A 137 3.49 8.60 -8.90
CA GLU A 137 3.61 9.12 -7.54
C GLU A 137 4.96 8.75 -6.87
N GLY A 138 5.82 7.98 -7.56
CA GLY A 138 7.13 7.55 -7.04
C GLY A 138 7.02 6.65 -5.80
N ILE A 139 5.99 5.79 -5.74
CA ILE A 139 5.77 4.81 -4.68
C ILE A 139 6.54 3.54 -5.03
N ASP A 140 7.38 3.05 -4.12
CA ASP A 140 8.21 1.88 -4.36
C ASP A 140 7.41 0.57 -4.29
N CYS A 141 6.50 0.47 -3.33
CA CYS A 141 5.56 -0.65 -3.24
C CYS A 141 4.27 -0.26 -2.53
N ALA A 142 3.20 -1.01 -2.80
CA ALA A 142 1.90 -0.83 -2.14
C ALA A 142 1.35 -2.17 -1.64
N LEU A 143 0.77 -2.16 -0.45
CA LEU A 143 0.03 -3.30 0.10
C LEU A 143 -1.44 -3.18 -0.31
N ARG A 144 -2.07 -4.29 -0.69
CA ARG A 144 -3.50 -4.32 -1.03
C ARG A 144 -4.16 -5.61 -0.57
N ILE A 145 -5.46 -5.54 -0.27
CA ILE A 145 -6.29 -6.69 0.12
C ILE A 145 -7.30 -6.97 -0.98
N GLY A 146 -7.51 -8.24 -1.30
CA GLY A 146 -8.51 -8.70 -2.25
C GLY A 146 -7.97 -8.89 -3.66
N ASP A 147 -8.91 -9.04 -4.59
CA ASP A 147 -8.61 -9.27 -6.00
C ASP A 147 -8.13 -7.98 -6.64
N LEU A 148 -7.08 -8.09 -7.41
CA LEU A 148 -6.44 -6.96 -8.08
C LEU A 148 -6.84 -6.95 -9.56
N PRO A 149 -7.14 -5.78 -10.14
CA PRO A 149 -7.34 -5.68 -11.58
C PRO A 149 -6.04 -5.95 -12.34
N ASP A 150 -6.17 -6.36 -13.59
CA ASP A 150 -5.02 -6.52 -14.49
C ASP A 150 -4.25 -5.21 -14.59
N SER A 151 -2.95 -5.29 -14.40
CA SER A 151 -2.04 -4.15 -14.46
C SER A 151 -0.65 -4.59 -14.91
N THR A 152 0.21 -3.61 -15.23
CA THR A 152 1.64 -3.85 -15.52
C THR A 152 2.49 -4.04 -14.26
N LEU A 153 1.87 -3.92 -13.08
CA LEU A 153 2.55 -4.10 -11.80
C LEU A 153 2.70 -5.58 -11.47
N ILE A 154 3.76 -5.92 -10.78
CA ILE A 154 3.90 -7.24 -10.17
C ILE A 154 3.05 -7.25 -8.89
N ALA A 155 2.17 -8.24 -8.78
CA ALA A 155 1.40 -8.53 -7.58
C ALA A 155 1.94 -9.80 -6.93
N ARG A 156 2.53 -9.69 -5.73
CA ARG A 156 3.04 -10.83 -4.96
C ARG A 156 2.14 -11.06 -3.76
N PRO A 157 1.37 -12.15 -3.72
CA PRO A 157 0.63 -12.53 -2.52
C PRO A 157 1.60 -12.84 -1.37
N ILE A 158 1.35 -12.29 -0.18
CA ILE A 158 2.20 -12.45 1.00
C ILE A 158 1.46 -12.98 2.22
N ALA A 159 0.13 -12.84 2.25
CA ALA A 159 -0.73 -13.33 3.34
C ALA A 159 -2.17 -13.52 2.85
N LEU A 160 -3.02 -14.04 3.73
CA LEU A 160 -4.46 -14.17 3.53
C LEU A 160 -5.19 -13.41 4.66
N ALA A 161 -6.11 -12.54 4.30
CA ALA A 161 -6.99 -11.85 5.24
C ALA A 161 -8.31 -12.61 5.37
N THR A 162 -8.68 -13.00 6.59
CA THR A 162 -10.03 -13.50 6.87
C THR A 162 -11.03 -12.37 6.70
N MET A 163 -12.22 -12.71 6.20
CA MET A 163 -13.32 -11.76 6.07
C MET A 163 -14.40 -12.11 7.10
N VAL A 164 -14.94 -11.10 7.75
CA VAL A 164 -15.96 -11.23 8.79
C VAL A 164 -17.18 -10.44 8.41
N THR A 165 -18.36 -11.06 8.57
CA THR A 165 -19.67 -10.37 8.43
C THR A 165 -20.13 -10.04 9.84
N CYS A 166 -20.40 -8.77 10.12
CA CYS A 166 -20.77 -8.31 11.46
C CYS A 166 -21.72 -7.10 11.42
N ALA A 167 -22.36 -6.85 12.57
CA ALA A 167 -23.23 -5.70 12.76
C ALA A 167 -23.17 -5.24 14.23
N ALA A 168 -23.61 -4.02 14.52
CA ALA A 168 -23.74 -3.53 15.88
C ALA A 168 -24.87 -4.26 16.62
N PRO A 169 -24.73 -4.53 17.93
CA PRO A 169 -25.80 -5.14 18.75
C PRO A 169 -27.12 -4.37 18.69
N GLU A 170 -27.07 -3.04 18.65
CA GLU A 170 -28.25 -2.19 18.53
C GLU A 170 -29.01 -2.45 17.25
N TYR A 171 -28.30 -2.53 16.11
CA TYR A 171 -28.90 -2.87 14.82
C TYR A 171 -29.58 -4.25 14.85
N LEU A 172 -28.90 -5.26 15.43
CA LEU A 172 -29.44 -6.61 15.55
C LEU A 172 -30.65 -6.68 16.48
N HIS A 173 -30.67 -5.88 17.55
CA HIS A 173 -31.83 -5.78 18.44
C HIS A 173 -33.06 -5.20 17.74
N GLU A 174 -32.89 -4.21 16.86
CA GLU A 174 -33.97 -3.57 16.15
C GLU A 174 -34.49 -4.38 14.93
N HIS A 175 -33.60 -5.08 14.24
CA HIS A 175 -33.91 -5.72 12.95
C HIS A 175 -33.85 -7.25 12.98
N GLY A 176 -33.47 -7.83 14.11
CA GLY A 176 -33.22 -9.28 14.25
C GLY A 176 -31.80 -9.65 13.78
N GLU A 177 -31.35 -10.84 14.17
CA GLU A 177 -30.09 -11.43 13.69
C GLU A 177 -30.39 -12.34 12.49
N PRO A 178 -29.76 -12.15 11.31
CA PRO A 178 -29.94 -13.06 10.20
C PRO A 178 -29.27 -14.41 10.49
N GLU A 179 -30.03 -15.50 10.39
CA GLU A 179 -29.54 -16.87 10.58
C GLU A 179 -29.09 -17.51 9.26
N THR A 180 -29.69 -17.09 8.16
CA THR A 180 -29.40 -17.58 6.80
C THR A 180 -29.08 -16.45 5.83
N LEU A 181 -28.52 -16.80 4.66
CA LEU A 181 -28.24 -15.81 3.62
C LEU A 181 -29.52 -15.19 3.01
N ASP A 182 -30.63 -15.93 3.06
CA ASP A 182 -31.90 -15.45 2.52
C ASP A 182 -32.49 -14.33 3.40
N ASP A 183 -32.19 -14.31 4.69
CA ASP A 183 -32.61 -13.27 5.63
C ASP A 183 -31.98 -11.91 5.29
N LEU A 184 -30.78 -11.92 4.67
CA LEU A 184 -30.08 -10.69 4.26
C LEU A 184 -30.92 -9.78 3.33
N VAL A 185 -31.90 -10.30 2.63
CA VAL A 185 -32.78 -9.53 1.75
C VAL A 185 -33.59 -8.49 2.54
N SER A 186 -33.91 -8.79 3.81
CA SER A 186 -34.66 -7.90 4.71
C SER A 186 -33.74 -6.94 5.48
N HIS A 187 -32.42 -7.15 5.45
CA HIS A 187 -31.45 -6.33 6.16
C HIS A 187 -30.85 -5.23 5.29
N ARG A 188 -30.44 -4.16 5.97
CA ARG A 188 -29.63 -3.09 5.36
C ARG A 188 -28.15 -3.41 5.53
N GLY A 189 -27.37 -3.10 4.52
CA GLY A 189 -25.92 -3.15 4.58
C GLY A 189 -25.29 -1.77 4.44
N VAL A 190 -24.01 -1.69 4.72
CA VAL A 190 -23.17 -0.58 4.27
C VAL A 190 -22.38 -1.07 3.05
N ASN A 191 -22.38 -0.30 1.99
CA ASN A 191 -21.61 -0.62 0.80
C ASN A 191 -20.19 -0.05 0.89
N PHE A 192 -19.21 -0.83 0.46
CA PHE A 192 -17.86 -0.37 0.26
C PHE A 192 -17.57 -0.23 -1.24
N MET A 193 -17.17 0.97 -1.65
CA MET A 193 -16.72 1.23 -3.01
C MET A 193 -15.22 1.12 -3.10
N SER A 194 -14.74 0.17 -3.88
CA SER A 194 -13.31 -0.02 -4.10
C SER A 194 -12.70 1.19 -4.83
N GLY A 195 -11.68 1.79 -4.22
CA GLY A 195 -10.91 2.85 -4.86
C GLY A 195 -10.10 2.38 -6.08
N GLN A 196 -9.90 1.07 -6.23
CA GLN A 196 -9.18 0.49 -7.37
C GLN A 196 -10.08 0.29 -8.59
N SER A 197 -11.28 -0.26 -8.39
CA SER A 197 -12.22 -0.55 -9.48
C SER A 197 -13.29 0.52 -9.68
N ASN A 198 -13.44 1.45 -8.74
CA ASN A 198 -14.52 2.42 -8.64
C ASN A 198 -15.91 1.75 -8.71
N ARG A 199 -16.02 0.55 -8.14
CA ARG A 199 -17.25 -0.25 -8.08
C ARG A 199 -17.52 -0.64 -6.64
N THR A 200 -18.79 -0.74 -6.29
CA THR A 200 -19.22 -1.33 -5.03
C THR A 200 -18.82 -2.79 -5.00
N LEU A 201 -18.14 -3.19 -3.91
CA LEU A 201 -17.78 -4.58 -3.70
C LEU A 201 -18.98 -5.34 -3.16
N PRO A 202 -19.35 -6.47 -3.80
CA PRO A 202 -20.37 -7.36 -3.25
C PRO A 202 -19.82 -8.10 -2.02
N TRP A 203 -20.73 -8.63 -1.21
CA TRP A 203 -20.35 -9.55 -0.15
C TRP A 203 -20.23 -10.97 -0.72
N HIS A 204 -19.31 -11.71 -0.16
CA HIS A 204 -19.06 -13.11 -0.52
C HIS A 204 -19.38 -14.01 0.67
N PHE A 205 -19.90 -15.19 0.39
CA PHE A 205 -20.22 -16.19 1.39
C PHE A 205 -19.85 -17.58 0.88
N SER A 206 -19.37 -18.46 1.77
CA SER A 206 -19.09 -19.85 1.43
C SER A 206 -20.28 -20.74 1.78
N VAL A 207 -20.87 -21.38 0.81
CA VAL A 207 -21.95 -22.36 1.01
C VAL A 207 -21.50 -23.70 0.47
N LYS A 208 -21.26 -24.67 1.34
CA LYS A 208 -20.75 -26.01 0.98
C LYS A 208 -19.48 -25.94 0.09
N GLY A 209 -18.60 -24.98 0.37
CA GLY A 209 -17.35 -24.77 -0.37
C GLY A 209 -17.51 -23.99 -1.71
N GLN A 210 -18.72 -23.54 -2.04
CA GLN A 210 -18.97 -22.69 -3.20
C GLN A 210 -19.13 -21.23 -2.78
N ASP A 211 -18.53 -20.31 -3.56
CA ASP A 211 -18.69 -18.88 -3.35
C ASP A 211 -20.08 -18.42 -3.81
N ARG A 212 -20.79 -17.75 -2.90
CA ARG A 212 -22.05 -17.06 -3.19
C ARG A 212 -21.86 -15.57 -3.03
N VAL A 213 -22.27 -14.83 -4.03
CA VAL A 213 -22.18 -13.37 -4.08
C VAL A 213 -23.51 -12.75 -3.69
N PHE A 214 -23.48 -11.77 -2.79
CA PHE A 214 -24.64 -11.03 -2.36
C PHE A 214 -24.42 -9.52 -2.57
N VAL A 215 -25.36 -8.85 -3.18
CA VAL A 215 -25.35 -7.38 -3.33
C VAL A 215 -26.29 -6.81 -2.29
N SER A 216 -25.75 -6.09 -1.32
CA SER A 216 -26.54 -5.56 -0.21
C SER A 216 -27.44 -4.41 -0.63
N ASN A 217 -28.61 -4.34 -0.02
CA ASN A 217 -29.49 -3.18 -0.10
C ASN A 217 -28.97 -2.14 0.90
N ALA A 218 -28.18 -1.17 0.43
CA ALA A 218 -27.51 -0.21 1.28
C ALA A 218 -28.07 1.20 1.15
N GLY A 219 -28.21 1.84 2.31
CA GLY A 219 -28.55 3.27 2.40
C GLY A 219 -27.34 4.20 2.26
N ILE A 220 -26.11 3.66 2.44
CA ILE A 220 -24.86 4.42 2.39
C ILE A 220 -23.78 3.62 1.69
N THR A 221 -22.94 4.31 0.94
CA THR A 221 -21.74 3.76 0.30
C THR A 221 -20.53 4.59 0.71
N VAL A 222 -19.47 3.95 1.19
CA VAL A 222 -18.23 4.60 1.63
C VAL A 222 -17.04 4.09 0.81
N THR A 223 -15.97 4.87 0.78
CA THR A 223 -14.76 4.61 -0.04
C THR A 223 -13.50 4.41 0.80
N GLU A 224 -13.64 4.41 2.14
CA GLU A 224 -12.53 4.34 3.08
C GLU A 224 -12.84 3.32 4.16
N SER A 225 -11.87 2.44 4.47
CA SER A 225 -12.06 1.25 5.31
C SER A 225 -12.46 1.58 6.74
N ASN A 226 -11.88 2.63 7.33
CA ASN A 226 -12.22 2.98 8.71
C ASN A 226 -13.64 3.57 8.80
N ALA A 227 -14.02 4.45 7.88
CA ALA A 227 -15.40 4.97 7.79
C ALA A 227 -16.42 3.83 7.59
N TYR A 228 -16.05 2.79 6.82
CA TYR A 228 -16.87 1.60 6.61
C TYR A 228 -17.15 0.87 7.93
N VAL A 229 -16.11 0.63 8.73
CA VAL A 229 -16.24 -0.01 10.04
C VAL A 229 -17.05 0.87 11.00
N GLN A 230 -16.78 2.19 11.03
CA GLN A 230 -17.53 3.12 11.88
C GLN A 230 -19.02 3.18 11.54
N CYS A 231 -19.40 3.09 10.27
CA CYS A 231 -20.80 2.94 9.90
C CYS A 231 -21.43 1.66 10.48
N GLY A 232 -20.70 0.53 10.43
CA GLY A 232 -21.14 -0.72 11.06
C GLY A 232 -21.35 -0.56 12.57
N VAL A 233 -20.36 0.00 13.28
CA VAL A 233 -20.40 0.25 14.73
C VAL A 233 -21.56 1.20 15.09
N SER A 234 -21.85 2.18 14.24
CA SER A 234 -22.93 3.15 14.45
C SER A 234 -24.32 2.63 14.08
N GLY A 235 -24.48 1.33 13.75
CA GLY A 235 -25.78 0.73 13.49
C GLY A 235 -26.38 1.05 12.13
N PHE A 236 -25.61 1.52 11.14
CA PHE A 236 -26.15 1.75 9.79
C PHE A 236 -26.59 0.47 9.08
N GLY A 237 -26.10 -0.69 9.54
CA GLY A 237 -26.43 -1.98 8.98
C GLY A 237 -25.28 -2.98 9.10
N ILE A 238 -25.41 -4.07 8.34
CA ILE A 238 -24.42 -5.14 8.27
C ILE A 238 -23.22 -4.67 7.44
N ILE A 239 -22.01 -5.07 7.85
CA ILE A 239 -20.78 -4.89 7.10
C ILE A 239 -20.06 -6.23 6.90
N GLN A 240 -19.26 -6.33 5.83
CA GLN A 240 -18.34 -7.44 5.63
C GLN A 240 -16.93 -6.88 5.42
N ALA A 241 -16.04 -7.11 6.36
CA ALA A 241 -14.75 -6.44 6.41
C ALA A 241 -13.61 -7.43 6.74
N PRO A 242 -12.35 -7.09 6.44
CA PRO A 242 -11.20 -7.86 6.91
C PRO A 242 -11.19 -7.96 8.44
N GLY A 243 -10.94 -9.16 8.96
CA GLY A 243 -10.96 -9.44 10.41
C GLY A 243 -10.05 -8.49 11.21
N ILE A 244 -8.90 -8.12 10.63
CA ILE A 244 -7.95 -7.17 11.25
C ILE A 244 -8.57 -5.79 11.54
N THR A 245 -9.55 -5.34 10.74
CA THR A 245 -10.17 -4.02 10.91
C THR A 245 -11.28 -4.02 11.97
N VAL A 246 -11.86 -5.16 12.23
CA VAL A 246 -13.00 -5.29 13.17
C VAL A 246 -12.66 -6.00 14.47
N ALA A 247 -11.42 -6.51 14.62
CA ALA A 247 -11.01 -7.30 15.77
C ALA A 247 -11.28 -6.60 17.10
N GLU A 248 -10.80 -5.35 17.28
CA GLU A 248 -11.02 -4.57 18.51
C GLU A 248 -12.51 -4.33 18.80
N HIS A 249 -13.31 -4.15 17.73
CA HIS A 249 -14.76 -3.94 17.86
C HIS A 249 -15.51 -5.22 18.19
N LEU A 250 -15.02 -6.38 17.73
CA LEU A 250 -15.55 -7.68 18.12
C LEU A 250 -15.21 -8.01 19.58
N ASP A 251 -13.95 -7.78 20.00
CA ASP A 251 -13.46 -8.00 21.36
C ASP A 251 -14.22 -7.12 22.38
N SER A 252 -14.44 -5.85 22.02
CA SER A 252 -15.22 -4.90 22.84
C SER A 252 -16.72 -5.10 22.75
N ARG A 253 -17.21 -5.99 21.90
CA ARG A 253 -18.63 -6.20 21.56
C ARG A 253 -19.34 -4.96 20.99
N ALA A 254 -18.62 -4.02 20.44
CA ALA A 254 -19.19 -2.94 19.63
C ALA A 254 -19.74 -3.47 18.29
N LEU A 255 -19.18 -4.59 17.81
CA LEU A 255 -19.71 -5.39 16.72
C LEU A 255 -19.89 -6.85 17.17
N VAL A 256 -20.84 -7.54 16.56
CA VAL A 256 -21.09 -8.97 16.75
C VAL A 256 -20.94 -9.65 15.39
N GLU A 257 -20.15 -10.72 15.32
CA GLU A 257 -20.05 -11.55 14.14
C GLU A 257 -21.32 -12.38 13.94
N ILE A 258 -21.88 -12.27 12.73
CA ILE A 258 -23.08 -12.99 12.29
C ILE A 258 -22.74 -13.89 11.11
N LEU A 259 -23.63 -14.83 10.79
CA LEU A 259 -23.51 -15.73 9.63
C LEU A 259 -22.16 -16.50 9.62
N ARG A 260 -21.62 -16.86 10.78
CA ARG A 260 -20.36 -17.61 10.93
C ARG A 260 -20.26 -18.88 10.08
N PRO A 261 -21.33 -19.70 9.93
CA PRO A 261 -21.30 -20.89 9.06
C PRO A 261 -21.04 -20.58 7.59
N TYR A 262 -21.24 -19.34 7.18
CA TYR A 262 -21.11 -18.87 5.79
C TYR A 262 -19.88 -17.97 5.57
N ARG A 263 -18.92 -17.96 6.51
CA ARG A 263 -17.71 -17.14 6.36
C ARG A 263 -17.13 -17.27 4.95
N PRO A 264 -16.80 -16.16 4.28
CA PRO A 264 -16.18 -16.21 2.96
C PRO A 264 -14.78 -16.81 2.99
N ALA A 265 -14.31 -17.26 1.85
CA ALA A 265 -12.90 -17.61 1.70
C ALA A 265 -11.99 -16.41 2.03
N PRO A 266 -10.84 -16.64 2.66
CA PRO A 266 -9.89 -15.58 2.91
C PRO A 266 -9.44 -14.88 1.61
N ARG A 267 -9.20 -13.58 1.69
CA ARG A 267 -8.75 -12.76 0.56
C ARG A 267 -7.25 -12.59 0.55
N PRO A 268 -6.59 -12.60 -0.62
CA PRO A 268 -5.17 -12.40 -0.69
C PRO A 268 -4.78 -10.99 -0.19
N VAL A 269 -3.69 -10.94 0.55
CA VAL A 269 -2.96 -9.70 0.85
C VAL A 269 -1.73 -9.71 -0.04
N SER A 270 -1.63 -8.74 -0.93
CA SER A 270 -0.56 -8.69 -1.95
C SER A 270 0.25 -7.41 -1.85
N VAL A 271 1.55 -7.52 -2.09
CA VAL A 271 2.40 -6.36 -2.35
C VAL A 271 2.47 -6.13 -3.85
N LEU A 272 2.17 -4.89 -4.24
CA LEU A 272 2.29 -4.40 -5.61
C LEU A 272 3.58 -3.60 -5.75
N TYR A 273 4.31 -3.80 -6.84
CA TYR A 273 5.47 -3.00 -7.18
C TYR A 273 5.67 -2.95 -8.70
N PRO A 274 6.34 -1.91 -9.23
CA PRO A 274 6.64 -1.83 -10.65
C PRO A 274 7.44 -3.06 -11.12
N SER A 275 7.15 -3.56 -12.32
CA SER A 275 7.92 -4.62 -12.98
C SER A 275 9.30 -4.08 -13.32
N ARG A 276 10.24 -4.18 -12.38
CA ARG A 276 11.64 -3.85 -12.58
C ARG A 276 12.45 -5.13 -12.47
N THR A 277 13.42 -5.28 -13.33
CA THR A 277 14.31 -6.45 -13.37
C THR A 277 15.05 -6.66 -12.04
N HIS A 278 15.23 -5.56 -11.26
CA HIS A 278 15.84 -5.60 -9.92
C HIS A 278 15.10 -4.64 -8.99
N LEU A 279 14.52 -5.18 -7.92
CA LEU A 279 14.01 -4.38 -6.81
C LEU A 279 15.16 -3.70 -6.07
N ALA A 280 14.96 -2.44 -5.68
CA ALA A 280 15.90 -1.78 -4.79
C ALA A 280 16.00 -2.56 -3.46
N PRO A 281 17.21 -2.71 -2.88
CA PRO A 281 17.41 -3.55 -1.69
C PRO A 281 16.50 -3.20 -0.51
N GLN A 282 16.22 -1.91 -0.29
CA GLN A 282 15.31 -1.47 0.77
C GLN A 282 13.86 -1.94 0.54
N VAL A 283 13.43 -2.06 -0.71
CA VAL A 283 12.11 -2.59 -1.06
C VAL A 283 12.06 -4.09 -0.82
N GLN A 284 13.12 -4.80 -1.21
CA GLN A 284 13.22 -6.25 -1.03
C GLN A 284 13.17 -6.62 0.46
N VAL A 285 13.99 -6.02 1.32
CA VAL A 285 13.99 -6.33 2.76
C VAL A 285 12.66 -5.96 3.42
N PHE A 286 12.00 -4.90 2.94
CA PHE A 286 10.68 -4.54 3.44
C PHE A 286 9.62 -5.58 3.07
N ILE A 287 9.63 -6.10 1.84
CA ILE A 287 8.70 -7.17 1.42
C ILE A 287 8.96 -8.46 2.21
N GLU A 288 10.22 -8.84 2.42
CA GLU A 288 10.60 -9.99 3.23
C GLU A 288 10.12 -9.84 4.68
N TRP A 289 10.38 -8.67 5.28
CA TRP A 289 9.88 -8.33 6.61
C TRP A 289 8.35 -8.37 6.70
N LEU A 290 7.64 -7.83 5.71
CA LEU A 290 6.17 -7.89 5.65
C LEU A 290 5.67 -9.34 5.64
N GLN A 291 6.30 -10.22 4.87
CA GLN A 291 5.92 -11.64 4.81
C GLN A 291 6.07 -12.31 6.17
N GLU A 292 7.18 -12.09 6.85
CA GLU A 292 7.41 -12.63 8.20
C GLU A 292 6.37 -12.09 9.19
N ARG A 293 6.11 -10.79 9.17
CA ARG A 293 5.17 -10.16 10.09
C ARG A 293 3.72 -10.55 9.86
N LEU A 294 3.27 -10.56 8.63
CA LEU A 294 1.89 -10.92 8.31
C LEU A 294 1.61 -12.42 8.48
N SER A 295 2.64 -13.26 8.46
CA SER A 295 2.51 -14.67 8.84
C SER A 295 2.37 -14.86 10.37
N LEU A 296 2.95 -13.96 11.18
CA LEU A 296 2.90 -14.00 12.65
C LEU A 296 1.65 -13.27 13.19
N ILE A 297 1.23 -12.21 12.56
CA ILE A 297 -0.06 -11.59 12.83
C ILE A 297 -1.08 -12.56 12.23
N HIS A 298 -1.62 -13.44 13.04
CA HIS A 298 -2.74 -14.28 12.66
C HIS A 298 -3.86 -13.37 12.15
N ILE A 299 -3.90 -13.16 10.83
CA ILE A 299 -5.04 -12.56 10.16
C ILE A 299 -6.20 -13.57 10.17
N SER A 300 -6.05 -14.64 10.97
CA SER A 300 -6.96 -15.74 11.14
C SER A 300 -7.29 -15.94 12.61
N GLU A 301 -8.58 -15.89 12.85
CA GLU A 301 -9.35 -16.27 14.03
C GLU A 301 -9.43 -15.26 15.18
N PRO A 302 -10.63 -14.73 15.43
CA PRO A 302 -10.96 -14.26 16.77
C PRO A 302 -10.90 -15.46 17.71
N THR A 303 -10.10 -15.30 18.77
CA THR A 303 -9.81 -16.25 19.83
C THR A 303 -11.06 -16.95 20.35
N ARG A 304 -10.89 -18.26 20.52
CA ARG A 304 -11.61 -19.30 21.28
C ARG A 304 -12.84 -18.86 22.09
N PRO A 305 -13.93 -19.64 22.00
CA PRO A 305 -15.01 -19.53 22.97
C PRO A 305 -14.53 -20.08 24.33
N TYR A 306 -14.77 -19.31 25.37
CA TYR A 306 -14.90 -19.87 26.73
C TYR A 306 -16.25 -20.56 26.86
#